data_59844a8339ca3568efe3f49add8bd15b
#
_entry.id   59844a8339ca3568efe3f49add8bd15b
#
_cell.length_a   1.000
_cell.length_b   1.000
_cell.length_c   1.000
_cell.angle_alpha   90.00
_cell.angle_beta   90.00
_cell.angle_gamma   90.00
#
_symmetry.space_group_name_H-M   'P 1'
#
loop_
_entity.id
_entity.type
_entity.pdbx_description
1 polymer ?
#
loop_
_entity_poly.entity_id
_entity_poly.type
_entity_poly.pdbx_seq_one_letter_code
_entity_poly.pdbx_strand_id
1 'polypeptide(L)'
;MGSYFYRPLTPFVLSVFLLLVFPARLQATEISGTISSTLTITENSELVGDVTCMVVGSPCINFGSSGIKLRLNGFTITGSATDCTAATASTFGIVVTGQHNVAILGPGLVQKFAVFGVALNGANKVRVEGLTTSDNCFSGIFLAGTTDSDIEKNVSVRNSIASKGNPCGGT
;
A
#
# COMPACT_ATOMS: atom_id res chain seq x y z
N MET A 1 -52.71 -32.66 -64.94
CA MET A 1 -51.27 -32.85 -64.67
C MET A 1 -50.80 -31.67 -63.88
N GLY A 2 -50.71 -31.75 -62.58
CA GLY A 2 -50.25 -30.67 -61.68
C GLY A 2 -48.90 -31.00 -61.13
N SER A 3 -47.92 -30.16 -61.46
CA SER A 3 -46.55 -30.28 -61.02
C SER A 3 -46.40 -29.55 -59.68
N TYR A 4 -46.10 -30.31 -58.60
CA TYR A 4 -45.76 -29.73 -57.30
C TYR A 4 -44.27 -29.43 -57.26
N PHE A 5 -43.91 -28.14 -57.13
CA PHE A 5 -42.56 -27.68 -56.85
C PHE A 5 -42.26 -27.79 -55.35
N TYR A 6 -41.36 -28.65 -54.97
CA TYR A 6 -40.77 -28.71 -53.63
C TYR A 6 -39.70 -27.62 -53.51
N ARG A 7 -39.90 -26.66 -52.58
CA ARG A 7 -38.87 -25.73 -52.17
C ARG A 7 -38.07 -26.36 -51.00
N PRO A 8 -36.75 -26.47 -51.09
CA PRO A 8 -35.96 -26.91 -49.94
C PRO A 8 -35.89 -25.78 -48.87
N LEU A 9 -36.25 -26.13 -47.63
CA LEU A 9 -36.04 -25.32 -46.45
C LEU A 9 -34.53 -25.34 -46.12
N THR A 10 -33.88 -24.17 -46.24
CA THR A 10 -32.51 -23.98 -45.77
C THR A 10 -32.49 -23.94 -44.24
N PRO A 11 -31.66 -24.76 -43.56
CA PRO A 11 -31.55 -24.69 -42.11
C PRO A 11 -30.86 -23.39 -41.69
N PHE A 12 -31.54 -22.59 -40.91
CA PHE A 12 -30.99 -21.40 -40.26
C PHE A 12 -30.07 -21.88 -39.15
N VAL A 13 -28.76 -21.87 -39.37
CA VAL A 13 -27.77 -22.16 -38.32
C VAL A 13 -27.68 -20.94 -37.38
N LEU A 14 -28.38 -21.08 -36.25
CA LEU A 14 -28.31 -20.08 -35.16
C LEU A 14 -26.96 -20.24 -34.46
N SER A 15 -25.98 -19.41 -34.87
CA SER A 15 -24.66 -19.36 -34.25
C SER A 15 -24.78 -18.66 -32.89
N VAL A 16 -24.89 -19.43 -31.82
CA VAL A 16 -24.86 -18.92 -30.44
C VAL A 16 -23.42 -18.50 -30.13
N PHE A 17 -23.15 -17.22 -30.22
CA PHE A 17 -21.89 -16.64 -29.77
C PHE A 17 -21.90 -16.59 -28.24
N LEU A 18 -21.28 -17.60 -27.61
CA LEU A 18 -21.09 -17.67 -26.17
C LEU A 18 -20.02 -16.60 -25.80
N LEU A 19 -20.48 -15.42 -25.41
CA LEU A 19 -19.62 -14.38 -24.83
C LEU A 19 -19.07 -14.91 -23.48
N LEU A 20 -17.84 -15.42 -23.50
CA LEU A 20 -17.06 -15.72 -22.30
C LEU A 20 -16.75 -14.40 -21.60
N VAL A 21 -17.61 -13.98 -20.68
CA VAL A 21 -17.32 -12.90 -19.75
C VAL A 21 -16.28 -13.42 -18.75
N PHE A 22 -15.00 -13.22 -19.05
CA PHE A 22 -13.96 -13.43 -18.07
C PHE A 22 -14.13 -12.35 -16.99
N PRO A 23 -14.31 -12.72 -15.71
CA PRO A 23 -14.28 -11.73 -14.65
C PRO A 23 -12.89 -11.06 -14.69
N ALA A 24 -12.85 -9.77 -14.97
CA ALA A 24 -11.63 -8.99 -14.80
C ALA A 24 -11.20 -9.18 -13.35
N ARG A 25 -10.15 -9.94 -13.12
CA ARG A 25 -9.53 -10.00 -11.78
C ARG A 25 -8.99 -8.59 -11.54
N LEU A 26 -9.52 -7.93 -10.52
CA LEU A 26 -8.93 -6.70 -10.01
C LEU A 26 -7.56 -7.10 -9.45
N GLN A 27 -6.55 -7.02 -10.29
CA GLN A 27 -5.18 -7.34 -9.91
C GLN A 27 -4.66 -6.15 -9.11
N ALA A 28 -3.99 -6.44 -8.00
CA ALA A 28 -3.33 -5.38 -7.22
C ALA A 28 -2.22 -4.73 -8.06
N THR A 29 -2.04 -3.42 -7.90
CA THR A 29 -0.91 -2.73 -8.52
C THR A 29 0.39 -3.18 -7.87
N GLU A 30 1.32 -3.66 -8.70
CA GLU A 30 2.64 -4.15 -8.26
C GLU A 30 3.60 -2.99 -8.02
N ILE A 31 4.31 -3.03 -6.89
CA ILE A 31 5.26 -2.00 -6.47
C ILE A 31 6.61 -2.66 -6.16
N SER A 32 7.70 -2.13 -6.74
CA SER A 32 9.08 -2.53 -6.43
C SER A 32 10.08 -1.48 -6.91
N GLY A 33 11.33 -1.60 -6.50
CA GLY A 33 12.44 -0.78 -6.99
C GLY A 33 12.52 0.61 -6.33
N THR A 34 12.91 1.64 -7.08
CA THR A 34 13.18 2.97 -6.53
C THR A 34 11.99 3.91 -6.71
N ILE A 35 11.54 4.50 -5.60
CA ILE A 35 10.53 5.56 -5.57
C ILE A 35 11.24 6.90 -5.35
N SER A 36 11.23 7.80 -6.33
CA SER A 36 11.88 9.11 -6.31
C SER A 36 10.93 10.29 -6.11
N SER A 37 9.62 10.06 -6.20
CA SER A 37 8.55 10.99 -5.85
C SER A 37 7.46 10.24 -5.12
N THR A 38 6.71 10.91 -4.24
CA THR A 38 5.62 10.24 -3.47
C THR A 38 4.72 9.41 -4.38
N LEU A 39 4.65 8.12 -4.12
CA LEU A 39 3.73 7.21 -4.79
C LEU A 39 2.38 7.27 -4.08
N THR A 40 1.36 7.82 -4.74
CA THR A 40 -0.01 7.79 -4.21
C THR A 40 -0.75 6.59 -4.78
N ILE A 41 -1.14 5.67 -3.90
CA ILE A 41 -1.93 4.49 -4.27
C ILE A 41 -3.43 4.78 -4.13
N THR A 42 -4.21 4.45 -5.15
CA THR A 42 -5.67 4.66 -5.20
C THR A 42 -6.46 3.37 -5.36
N GLU A 43 -5.77 2.24 -5.41
CA GLU A 43 -6.31 0.90 -5.55
C GLU A 43 -5.50 -0.10 -4.72
N ASN A 44 -5.99 -1.33 -4.60
CA ASN A 44 -5.24 -2.38 -3.94
C ASN A 44 -3.86 -2.54 -4.58
N SER A 45 -2.82 -2.55 -3.74
CA SER A 45 -1.43 -2.61 -4.18
C SER A 45 -0.66 -3.64 -3.38
N GLU A 46 0.42 -4.15 -3.96
CA GLU A 46 1.30 -5.09 -3.29
C GLU A 46 2.76 -4.90 -3.69
N LEU A 47 3.66 -5.18 -2.76
CA LEU A 47 5.06 -5.25 -3.10
C LEU A 47 5.35 -6.60 -3.77
N VAL A 48 6.09 -6.52 -4.87
CA VAL A 48 6.64 -7.68 -5.61
C VAL A 48 8.18 -7.69 -5.58
N GLY A 49 8.78 -6.78 -4.85
CA GLY A 49 10.20 -6.63 -4.59
C GLY A 49 10.45 -5.53 -3.57
N ASP A 50 11.71 -5.43 -3.12
CA ASP A 50 12.11 -4.38 -2.19
C ASP A 50 11.97 -2.99 -2.81
N VAL A 51 11.64 -2.02 -1.97
CA VAL A 51 11.47 -0.62 -2.34
C VAL A 51 12.55 0.23 -1.66
N THR A 52 13.26 1.00 -2.47
CA THR A 52 14.18 2.05 -2.00
C THR A 52 13.52 3.41 -2.20
N CYS A 53 13.30 4.13 -1.12
CA CYS A 53 12.65 5.43 -1.14
C CYS A 53 13.67 6.57 -1.14
N MET A 54 13.70 7.36 -2.21
CA MET A 54 14.59 8.52 -2.42
C MET A 54 13.81 9.85 -2.36
N VAL A 55 12.58 9.81 -1.88
CA VAL A 55 11.74 11.02 -1.74
C VAL A 55 12.24 11.86 -0.58
N VAL A 56 12.47 13.15 -0.80
CA VAL A 56 12.94 14.06 0.25
C VAL A 56 11.78 14.91 0.78
N GLY A 57 11.71 15.07 2.11
CA GLY A 57 10.74 15.93 2.79
C GLY A 57 9.27 15.49 2.67
N SER A 58 9.00 14.33 2.09
CA SER A 58 7.66 13.83 1.78
C SER A 58 7.54 12.33 2.04
N PRO A 59 6.33 11.76 2.12
CA PRO A 59 6.15 10.32 2.29
C PRO A 59 6.58 9.54 1.05
N CYS A 60 7.01 8.30 1.26
CA CYS A 60 7.29 7.35 0.18
C CYS A 60 6.01 6.89 -0.50
N ILE A 61 5.13 6.29 0.29
CA ILE A 61 3.82 5.80 -0.18
C ILE A 61 2.72 6.54 0.57
N ASN A 62 1.77 7.09 -0.15
CA ASN A 62 0.60 7.75 0.39
C ASN A 62 -0.69 7.05 -0.06
N PHE A 63 -1.61 6.84 0.86
CA PHE A 63 -2.94 6.33 0.53
C PHE A 63 -3.82 7.47 0.01
N GLY A 64 -4.19 7.40 -1.26
CA GLY A 64 -5.06 8.38 -1.93
C GLY A 64 -6.53 8.01 -1.93
N SER A 65 -6.90 6.81 -1.49
CA SER A 65 -8.28 6.33 -1.48
C SER A 65 -8.59 5.51 -0.25
N SER A 66 -9.84 5.51 0.16
CA SER A 66 -10.39 4.61 1.17
C SER A 66 -10.72 3.23 0.60
N GLY A 67 -10.87 2.23 1.47
CA GLY A 67 -11.27 0.88 1.10
C GLY A 67 -10.19 0.04 0.43
N ILE A 68 -8.95 0.50 0.39
CA ILE A 68 -7.84 -0.16 -0.30
C ILE A 68 -6.84 -0.79 0.66
N LYS A 69 -6.01 -1.68 0.12
CA LYS A 69 -5.00 -2.44 0.89
C LYS A 69 -3.63 -2.32 0.23
N LEU A 70 -2.60 -2.24 1.07
CA LEU A 70 -1.21 -2.43 0.70
C LEU A 70 -0.68 -3.70 1.37
N ARG A 71 -0.17 -4.66 0.60
CA ARG A 71 0.49 -5.87 1.08
C ARG A 71 1.99 -5.74 0.89
N LEU A 72 2.77 -6.03 1.93
CA LEU A 72 4.22 -5.97 1.83
C LEU A 72 4.83 -7.30 1.37
N ASN A 73 4.13 -8.42 1.48
CA ASN A 73 4.51 -9.75 0.95
C ASN A 73 5.94 -10.20 1.34
N GLY A 74 6.45 -9.79 2.51
CA GLY A 74 7.79 -10.11 2.98
C GLY A 74 8.88 -9.13 2.54
N PHE A 75 8.57 -8.18 1.66
CA PHE A 75 9.53 -7.21 1.14
C PHE A 75 9.75 -6.03 2.09
N THR A 76 10.78 -5.25 1.78
CA THR A 76 11.24 -4.12 2.60
C THR A 76 10.96 -2.79 1.89
N ILE A 77 10.52 -1.79 2.65
CA ILE A 77 10.51 -0.40 2.24
C ILE A 77 11.61 0.31 3.04
N THR A 78 12.65 0.77 2.36
CA THR A 78 13.80 1.43 2.98
C THR A 78 13.85 2.89 2.60
N GLY A 79 13.82 3.77 3.58
CA GLY A 79 14.05 5.20 3.42
C GLY A 79 15.53 5.55 3.35
N SER A 80 15.83 6.82 3.15
CA SER A 80 17.20 7.35 2.98
C SER A 80 17.78 8.01 4.24
N ALA A 81 17.12 7.88 5.40
CA ALA A 81 17.59 8.51 6.63
C ALA A 81 18.82 7.78 7.19
N THR A 82 19.95 8.48 7.18
CA THR A 82 21.21 8.01 7.76
C THR A 82 21.52 8.65 9.11
N ASP A 83 21.08 9.88 9.31
CA ASP A 83 21.43 10.75 10.45
C ASP A 83 20.21 11.41 11.12
N CYS A 84 19.00 11.01 10.72
CA CYS A 84 17.74 11.59 11.21
C CYS A 84 17.54 13.09 10.89
N THR A 85 18.21 13.59 9.89
CA THR A 85 18.01 14.97 9.43
C THR A 85 16.88 14.99 8.40
N ALA A 86 15.69 15.43 8.80
CA ALA A 86 14.49 15.40 7.97
C ALA A 86 14.60 16.23 6.67
N ALA A 87 15.53 17.19 6.62
CA ALA A 87 15.73 18.03 5.44
C ALA A 87 16.35 17.30 4.24
N THR A 88 16.95 16.15 4.44
CA THR A 88 17.71 15.41 3.40
C THR A 88 17.21 14.01 3.14
N ALA A 89 16.17 13.56 3.84
CA ALA A 89 15.68 12.20 3.78
C ALA A 89 14.17 12.10 3.62
N SER A 90 13.68 10.94 3.26
CA SER A 90 12.25 10.62 3.24
C SER A 90 11.67 10.73 4.64
N THR A 91 10.60 11.49 4.79
CA THR A 91 10.01 11.76 6.12
C THR A 91 9.24 10.56 6.65
N PHE A 92 8.40 9.97 5.83
CA PHE A 92 7.53 8.86 6.23
C PHE A 92 7.63 7.71 5.22
N GLY A 93 7.54 6.48 5.71
CA GLY A 93 7.45 5.31 4.84
C GLY A 93 6.08 5.22 4.19
N ILE A 94 5.06 5.00 5.00
CA ILE A 94 3.68 4.86 4.55
C ILE A 94 2.82 5.87 5.31
N VAL A 95 1.99 6.63 4.60
CA VAL A 95 1.06 7.61 5.18
C VAL A 95 -0.38 7.30 4.79
N VAL A 96 -1.26 7.38 5.79
CA VAL A 96 -2.71 7.36 5.62
C VAL A 96 -3.27 8.62 6.26
N THR A 97 -3.83 9.53 5.47
CA THR A 97 -4.43 10.77 5.99
C THR A 97 -5.89 10.86 5.59
N GLY A 98 -6.78 10.94 6.58
CA GLY A 98 -8.23 11.11 6.38
C GLY A 98 -8.95 9.94 5.70
N GLN A 99 -8.26 8.86 5.39
CA GLN A 99 -8.84 7.69 4.72
C GLN A 99 -9.49 6.74 5.73
N HIS A 100 -10.42 5.92 5.25
CA HIS A 100 -11.11 4.91 6.07
C HIS A 100 -11.15 3.54 5.39
N ASN A 101 -11.33 2.48 6.20
CA ASN A 101 -11.33 1.08 5.74
C ASN A 101 -10.05 0.70 4.96
N VAL A 102 -8.91 1.13 5.44
CA VAL A 102 -7.60 0.89 4.82
C VAL A 102 -6.89 -0.24 5.55
N ALA A 103 -6.11 -1.05 4.84
CA ALA A 103 -5.26 -2.05 5.46
C ALA A 103 -3.81 -1.98 4.96
N ILE A 104 -2.85 -2.07 5.88
CA ILE A 104 -1.42 -2.24 5.64
C ILE A 104 -1.04 -3.60 6.23
N LEU A 105 -0.68 -4.53 5.37
CA LEU A 105 -0.55 -5.95 5.73
C LEU A 105 0.86 -6.47 5.47
N GLY A 106 1.45 -7.03 6.51
CA GLY A 106 2.68 -7.79 6.45
C GLY A 106 2.51 -9.23 5.91
N PRO A 107 3.56 -10.04 6.02
CA PRO A 107 4.85 -9.66 6.60
C PRO A 107 5.58 -8.63 5.74
N GLY A 108 6.49 -7.86 6.37
CA GLY A 108 7.33 -6.89 5.66
C GLY A 108 8.00 -5.93 6.64
N LEU A 109 9.02 -5.23 6.13
CA LEU A 109 9.83 -4.31 6.91
C LEU A 109 9.72 -2.87 6.39
N VAL A 110 9.54 -1.90 7.29
CA VAL A 110 9.55 -0.45 6.98
C VAL A 110 10.62 0.21 7.84
N GLN A 111 11.66 0.74 7.22
CA GLN A 111 12.84 1.19 7.94
C GLN A 111 13.50 2.45 7.38
N LYS A 112 14.32 3.12 8.22
CA LYS A 112 15.22 4.24 7.87
C LYS A 112 14.49 5.46 7.31
N PHE A 113 13.37 5.83 7.94
CA PHE A 113 12.67 7.07 7.66
C PHE A 113 13.01 8.15 8.70
N ALA A 114 13.10 9.40 8.24
CA ALA A 114 13.52 10.52 9.08
C ALA A 114 12.51 10.88 10.18
N VAL A 115 11.27 10.43 10.06
CA VAL A 115 10.24 10.66 11.08
C VAL A 115 9.59 9.32 11.44
N PHE A 116 8.64 8.83 10.67
CA PHE A 116 7.86 7.64 10.98
C PHE A 116 7.96 6.57 9.90
N GLY A 117 7.99 5.30 10.30
CA GLY A 117 7.81 4.19 9.38
C GLY A 117 6.41 4.19 8.76
N VAL A 118 5.40 4.22 9.62
CA VAL A 118 3.97 4.32 9.24
C VAL A 118 3.33 5.46 10.02
N ALA A 119 2.56 6.33 9.36
CA ALA A 119 1.82 7.42 9.99
C ALA A 119 0.33 7.36 9.59
N LEU A 120 -0.54 7.35 10.59
CA LEU A 120 -2.00 7.38 10.45
C LEU A 120 -2.51 8.70 11.03
N ASN A 121 -3.04 9.59 10.18
CA ASN A 121 -3.50 10.92 10.58
C ASN A 121 -4.99 11.10 10.27
N GLY A 122 -5.82 11.26 11.29
CA GLY A 122 -7.27 11.46 11.13
C GLY A 122 -7.95 10.30 10.38
N ALA A 123 -7.36 9.12 10.41
CA ALA A 123 -7.86 7.94 9.71
C ALA A 123 -8.87 7.18 10.56
N ASN A 124 -9.73 6.38 9.94
CA ASN A 124 -10.73 5.59 10.64
C ASN A 124 -10.80 4.17 10.07
N LYS A 125 -10.98 3.18 10.96
CA LYS A 125 -11.06 1.75 10.58
C LYS A 125 -9.85 1.30 9.75
N VAL A 126 -8.66 1.64 10.23
CA VAL A 126 -7.39 1.22 9.62
C VAL A 126 -6.91 -0.05 10.31
N ARG A 127 -6.46 -1.01 9.52
CA ARG A 127 -5.77 -2.20 10.02
C ARG A 127 -4.30 -2.16 9.64
N VAL A 128 -3.42 -2.26 10.63
CA VAL A 128 -1.97 -2.45 10.43
C VAL A 128 -1.59 -3.75 11.11
N GLU A 129 -1.22 -4.74 10.34
CA GLU A 129 -0.97 -6.09 10.86
C GLU A 129 0.28 -6.72 10.30
N GLY A 130 1.06 -7.35 11.18
CA GLY A 130 2.18 -8.23 10.82
C GLY A 130 3.40 -7.51 10.25
N LEU A 131 3.55 -6.19 10.46
CA LEU A 131 4.69 -5.42 10.01
C LEU A 131 5.84 -5.50 11.02
N THR A 132 7.05 -5.38 10.51
CA THR A 132 8.21 -4.95 11.30
C THR A 132 8.54 -3.51 10.92
N THR A 133 8.70 -2.64 11.92
CA THR A 133 9.20 -1.27 11.72
C THR A 133 10.49 -1.11 12.49
N SER A 134 11.58 -0.66 11.85
CA SER A 134 12.86 -0.51 12.53
C SER A 134 13.65 0.70 12.06
N ASP A 135 14.53 1.17 12.94
CA ASP A 135 15.53 2.18 12.63
C ASP A 135 14.93 3.47 12.03
N ASN A 136 13.68 3.80 12.38
CA ASN A 136 13.05 5.07 12.05
C ASN A 136 13.41 6.12 13.12
N CYS A 137 13.58 7.37 12.72
CA CYS A 137 14.15 8.38 13.60
C CYS A 137 13.26 8.77 14.79
N PHE A 138 11.94 8.69 14.64
CA PHE A 138 11.01 8.92 15.73
C PHE A 138 10.25 7.64 16.09
N SER A 139 9.22 7.27 15.36
CA SER A 139 8.41 6.11 15.70
C SER A 139 8.30 5.13 14.53
N GLY A 140 8.15 3.85 14.88
CA GLY A 140 7.83 2.82 13.89
C GLY A 140 6.45 3.02 13.32
N ILE A 141 5.44 3.11 14.21
CA ILE A 141 4.04 3.38 13.84
C ILE A 141 3.57 4.56 14.70
N PHE A 142 2.96 5.55 14.07
CA PHE A 142 2.43 6.77 14.70
C PHE A 142 0.95 6.95 14.35
N LEU A 143 0.14 7.29 15.35
CA LEU A 143 -1.29 7.55 15.22
C LEU A 143 -1.63 8.93 15.75
N ALA A 144 -2.34 9.73 14.97
CA ALA A 144 -2.86 11.02 15.38
C ALA A 144 -4.32 11.16 14.94
N GLY A 145 -5.24 11.31 15.89
CA GLY A 145 -6.68 11.42 15.57
C GLY A 145 -7.27 10.21 14.84
N THR A 146 -6.63 9.05 14.96
CA THR A 146 -7.07 7.80 14.33
C THR A 146 -8.05 7.08 15.25
N THR A 147 -9.17 6.58 14.72
CA THR A 147 -10.23 5.93 15.48
C THR A 147 -10.60 4.56 14.90
N ASP A 148 -11.20 3.70 15.73
CA ASP A 148 -11.75 2.38 15.35
C ASP A 148 -10.76 1.50 14.54
N SER A 149 -9.48 1.54 14.93
CA SER A 149 -8.40 0.92 14.14
C SER A 149 -7.69 -0.18 14.90
N ASP A 150 -7.27 -1.21 14.17
CA ASP A 150 -6.58 -2.39 14.69
C ASP A 150 -5.09 -2.34 14.35
N ILE A 151 -4.24 -2.25 15.36
CA ILE A 151 -2.79 -2.25 15.24
C ILE A 151 -2.24 -3.48 15.94
N GLU A 152 -2.12 -4.59 15.23
CA GLU A 152 -1.86 -5.89 15.87
C GLU A 152 -0.71 -6.67 15.23
N LYS A 153 -0.08 -7.54 16.04
CA LYS A 153 1.00 -8.45 15.58
C LYS A 153 2.17 -7.72 14.91
N ASN A 154 2.39 -6.45 15.22
CA ASN A 154 3.50 -5.68 14.68
C ASN A 154 4.71 -5.75 15.61
N VAL A 155 5.90 -5.69 15.02
CA VAL A 155 7.19 -5.61 15.72
C VAL A 155 7.78 -4.22 15.47
N SER A 156 8.08 -3.49 16.56
CA SER A 156 8.66 -2.14 16.48
C SER A 156 9.98 -2.14 17.24
N VAL A 157 11.11 -2.04 16.54
CA VAL A 157 12.45 -2.18 17.13
C VAL A 157 13.39 -1.07 16.66
N ARG A 158 14.28 -0.62 17.57
CA ARG A 158 15.30 0.39 17.28
C ARG A 158 14.77 1.65 16.59
N ASN A 159 13.54 2.05 16.85
CA ASN A 159 13.02 3.36 16.45
C ASN A 159 13.42 4.41 17.49
N SER A 160 13.18 5.69 17.20
CA SER A 160 13.60 6.86 18.04
C SER A 160 15.13 7.03 18.13
N ILE A 161 15.84 6.74 17.05
CA ILE A 161 17.30 6.89 16.99
C ILE A 161 17.76 8.35 16.94
N ALA A 162 16.87 9.29 16.57
CA ALA A 162 17.14 10.73 16.63
C ALA A 162 17.50 11.22 18.05
N SER A 163 17.14 10.43 19.06
CA SER A 163 17.34 10.81 20.46
C SER A 163 18.67 10.37 21.07
N LYS A 164 19.65 9.92 20.27
CA LYS A 164 20.99 9.57 20.80
C LYS A 164 21.73 10.73 21.49
N GLY A 165 21.20 11.94 21.43
CA GLY A 165 21.69 13.11 22.17
C GLY A 165 20.67 13.75 23.10
N ASN A 166 19.43 13.28 23.11
CA ASN A 166 18.38 13.80 23.98
C ASN A 166 17.49 12.63 24.42
N PRO A 167 17.60 12.15 25.68
CA PRO A 167 16.80 11.05 26.13
C PRO A 167 15.33 11.45 26.04
N CYS A 168 14.58 10.80 25.14
CA CYS A 168 13.15 10.88 25.00
C CYS A 168 12.57 12.23 25.48
N GLY A 169 12.71 13.26 24.71
CA GLY A 169 12.01 14.52 24.94
C GLY A 169 10.52 14.34 24.74
N GLY A 170 9.92 13.46 25.55
CA GLY A 170 8.51 13.35 25.74
C GLY A 170 8.15 14.21 26.93
N THR A 171 7.61 15.36 26.67
CA THR A 171 6.66 16.01 27.59
C THR A 171 5.28 15.82 27.00
#